data_2ce7fd1e329de3936de538e2675e5a4b
#
_entry.id   2ce7fd1e329de3936de538e2675e5a4b
#
_cell.length_a   1.000
_cell.length_b   1.000
_cell.length_c   1.000
_cell.angle_alpha   90.00
_cell.angle_beta   90.00
_cell.angle_gamma   90.00
#
_symmetry.space_group_name_H-M   'P 1'
#
loop_
_entity.id
_entity.type
_entity.pdbx_description
1 polymer ?
#
loop_
_entity_poly.entity_id
_entity_poly.type
_entity_poly.pdbx_seq_one_letter_code
_entity_poly.pdbx_strand_id
1 'polypeptide(L)'
;FTPFGKDLLTGQADMSNLPLSKLQKLYFANLKKASGVLESPISPHISIEDMTSGFRKWKESTTTSPSQRHLGHYKSFLVSDSNDTKTEHANFDKAVLQTINTIINATIASGVPLTRWLTSLVVMIEKIPSVPRINKLRVINIYEADYNLMLKYFWPKQATKHAVQTKTIGENQWGGVPGGSADLVALINEFITETHRLTFHNLVILQNDAKACFDRIINNHSTLHSRKFEIPDKVCKLHSTTLRNIQYRVQTALGIASCHYQNTLKAPAHGSGQGAGSSCTEWVFISVPMMETLEQLNKGCIIMSPNNQIV
;
A
#
# COMPACT_ATOMS: atom_id res chain seq x y z
N PHE A 1 -6.49 -3.44 -17.63
CA PHE A 1 -5.25 -4.16 -17.92
C PHE A 1 -5.14 -4.48 -19.41
N THR A 2 -3.92 -4.42 -19.95
CA THR A 2 -3.60 -4.95 -21.27
C THR A 2 -3.74 -6.48 -21.27
N PRO A 3 -3.93 -7.14 -22.41
CA PRO A 3 -3.90 -8.60 -22.50
C PRO A 3 -2.64 -9.18 -21.84
N PHE A 4 -1.47 -8.62 -22.17
CA PHE A 4 -0.19 -9.05 -21.58
C PHE A 4 -0.16 -8.95 -20.03
N GLY A 5 -0.75 -7.91 -19.44
CA GLY A 5 -0.86 -7.80 -17.98
C GLY A 5 -1.76 -8.87 -17.36
N LYS A 6 -2.78 -9.32 -18.07
CA LYS A 6 -3.63 -10.45 -17.65
C LYS A 6 -2.86 -11.77 -17.75
N ASP A 7 -2.11 -11.96 -18.83
CA ASP A 7 -1.30 -13.15 -19.06
C ASP A 7 -0.17 -13.27 -18.00
N LEU A 8 0.44 -12.15 -17.57
CA LEU A 8 1.36 -12.15 -16.44
C LEU A 8 0.69 -12.66 -15.16
N LEU A 9 -0.49 -12.15 -14.84
CA LEU A 9 -1.22 -12.54 -13.62
C LEU A 9 -1.71 -14.01 -13.63
N THR A 10 -1.97 -14.57 -14.80
CA THR A 10 -2.35 -15.98 -14.95
C THR A 10 -1.16 -16.91 -15.18
N GLY A 11 0.03 -16.34 -15.41
CA GLY A 11 1.25 -17.10 -15.70
C GLY A 11 1.33 -17.61 -17.15
N GLN A 12 0.56 -17.02 -18.06
CA GLN A 12 0.49 -17.40 -19.47
C GLN A 12 1.29 -16.46 -20.39
N ALA A 13 1.96 -15.45 -19.81
CA ALA A 13 2.72 -14.46 -20.58
C ALA A 13 3.91 -15.09 -21.30
N ASP A 14 3.94 -14.97 -22.62
CA ASP A 14 5.14 -15.27 -23.40
C ASP A 14 6.12 -14.08 -23.37
N MET A 15 7.26 -14.32 -22.74
CA MET A 15 8.35 -13.33 -22.61
C MET A 15 9.57 -13.69 -23.48
N SER A 16 9.47 -14.70 -24.34
CA SER A 16 10.61 -15.22 -25.13
C SER A 16 11.21 -14.13 -26.02
N ASN A 17 10.36 -13.37 -26.71
CA ASN A 17 10.73 -12.35 -27.68
C ASN A 17 10.89 -10.95 -27.09
N LEU A 18 10.73 -10.78 -25.78
CA LEU A 18 10.93 -9.48 -25.15
C LEU A 18 12.41 -9.21 -24.85
N PRO A 19 12.90 -7.97 -25.04
CA PRO A 19 14.28 -7.60 -24.77
C PRO A 19 14.54 -7.48 -23.25
N LEU A 20 14.25 -8.55 -22.51
CA LEU A 20 14.37 -8.65 -21.06
C LEU A 20 15.56 -9.56 -20.71
N SER A 21 16.33 -9.17 -19.71
CA SER A 21 17.33 -10.03 -19.10
C SER A 21 16.69 -11.25 -18.44
N LYS A 22 17.50 -12.30 -18.19
CA LYS A 22 17.04 -13.49 -17.47
C LYS A 22 16.43 -13.15 -16.11
N LEU A 23 17.04 -12.20 -15.37
CA LEU A 23 16.55 -11.73 -14.08
C LEU A 23 15.18 -11.04 -14.19
N GLN A 24 15.01 -10.19 -15.19
CA GLN A 24 13.73 -9.52 -15.42
C GLN A 24 12.63 -10.52 -15.81
N LYS A 25 12.93 -11.50 -16.66
CA LYS A 25 11.97 -12.55 -17.03
C LYS A 25 11.53 -13.35 -15.79
N LEU A 26 12.47 -13.69 -14.92
CA LEU A 26 12.19 -14.39 -13.67
C LEU A 26 11.31 -13.54 -12.73
N TYR A 27 11.65 -12.27 -12.56
CA TYR A 27 10.84 -11.34 -11.77
C TYR A 27 9.41 -11.22 -12.30
N PHE A 28 9.24 -11.07 -13.62
CA PHE A 28 7.90 -11.00 -14.22
C PHE A 28 7.12 -12.31 -14.10
N ALA A 29 7.80 -13.46 -14.14
CA ALA A 29 7.16 -14.76 -13.88
C ALA A 29 6.60 -14.85 -12.45
N ASN A 30 7.27 -14.21 -11.48
CA ASN A 30 6.83 -14.14 -10.09
C ASN A 30 5.64 -13.19 -9.88
N LEU A 31 5.12 -12.52 -10.92
CA LEU A 31 3.88 -11.74 -10.83
C LEU A 31 2.61 -12.59 -10.98
N LYS A 32 2.75 -13.86 -11.27
CA LYS A 32 1.61 -14.78 -11.31
C LYS A 32 0.87 -14.79 -9.97
N LYS A 33 -0.47 -14.76 -10.04
CA LYS A 33 -1.33 -14.97 -8.88
C LYS A 33 -1.24 -16.42 -8.40
N ALA A 34 -1.26 -16.63 -7.10
CA ALA A 34 -1.27 -17.99 -6.54
C ALA A 34 -2.49 -18.81 -6.99
N SER A 35 -3.65 -18.17 -7.13
CA SER A 35 -4.88 -18.78 -7.61
C SER A 35 -4.86 -19.14 -9.10
N GLY A 36 -3.99 -18.48 -9.90
CA GLY A 36 -3.97 -18.63 -11.36
C GLY A 36 -5.18 -18.05 -12.09
N VAL A 37 -6.16 -17.48 -11.38
CA VAL A 37 -7.37 -16.86 -11.93
C VAL A 37 -7.39 -15.34 -11.73
N LEU A 38 -8.07 -14.63 -12.63
CA LEU A 38 -8.10 -13.17 -12.57
C LEU A 38 -9.04 -12.62 -11.50
N GLU A 39 -10.13 -13.33 -11.21
CA GLU A 39 -11.09 -12.97 -10.18
C GLU A 39 -10.42 -12.94 -8.81
N SER A 40 -10.85 -11.99 -8.01
CA SER A 40 -10.37 -11.84 -6.62
C SER A 40 -11.37 -12.50 -5.66
N PRO A 41 -10.91 -13.24 -4.64
CA PRO A 41 -11.75 -13.73 -3.57
C PRO A 41 -12.16 -12.62 -2.60
N ILE A 42 -11.52 -11.45 -2.67
CA ILE A 42 -11.84 -10.28 -1.84
C ILE A 42 -13.01 -9.53 -2.46
N SER A 43 -14.09 -9.35 -1.70
CA SER A 43 -15.26 -8.59 -2.13
C SER A 43 -14.87 -7.12 -2.39
N PRO A 44 -15.27 -6.52 -3.52
CA PRO A 44 -15.05 -5.10 -3.80
C PRO A 44 -16.08 -4.20 -3.07
N HIS A 45 -16.46 -4.57 -1.86
CA HIS A 45 -17.49 -3.87 -1.08
C HIS A 45 -16.98 -3.68 0.35
N ILE A 46 -17.24 -2.51 0.92
CA ILE A 46 -16.97 -2.18 2.33
C ILE A 46 -18.31 -2.22 3.07
N SER A 47 -18.43 -3.08 4.08
CA SER A 47 -19.61 -3.10 4.94
C SER A 47 -19.68 -1.83 5.78
N ILE A 48 -20.87 -1.49 6.26
CA ILE A 48 -21.05 -0.34 7.15
C ILE A 48 -20.31 -0.53 8.48
N GLU A 49 -20.25 -1.75 8.97
CA GLU A 49 -19.51 -2.15 10.19
C GLU A 49 -18.02 -1.93 10.01
N ASP A 50 -17.46 -2.35 8.86
CA ASP A 50 -16.06 -2.16 8.55
C ASP A 50 -15.68 -0.69 8.38
N MET A 51 -16.54 0.09 7.72
CA MET A 51 -16.37 1.53 7.56
C MET A 51 -16.38 2.24 8.90
N THR A 52 -17.39 2.00 9.72
CA THR A 52 -17.54 2.62 11.05
C THR A 52 -16.41 2.22 12.00
N SER A 53 -16.04 0.93 12.02
CA SER A 53 -14.88 0.45 12.77
C SER A 53 -13.58 1.13 12.32
N GLY A 54 -13.41 1.37 11.02
CA GLY A 54 -12.26 2.06 10.47
C GLY A 54 -12.16 3.50 10.94
N PHE A 55 -13.24 4.27 10.88
CA PHE A 55 -13.27 5.64 11.40
C PHE A 55 -13.09 5.70 12.92
N ARG A 56 -13.70 4.80 13.67
CA ARG A 56 -13.60 4.76 15.15
C ARG A 56 -12.14 4.58 15.61
N LYS A 57 -11.39 3.69 14.97
CA LYS A 57 -9.98 3.40 15.32
C LYS A 57 -9.01 4.50 14.91
N TRP A 58 -9.37 5.36 13.98
CA TRP A 58 -8.47 6.39 13.47
C TRP A 58 -8.37 7.56 14.46
N LYS A 59 -7.15 7.99 14.81
CA LYS A 59 -6.93 9.10 15.75
C LYS A 59 -7.33 10.44 15.11
N GLU A 60 -8.11 11.24 15.81
CA GLU A 60 -8.56 12.57 15.33
C GLU A 60 -7.42 13.58 15.14
N SER A 61 -6.32 13.41 15.89
CA SER A 61 -5.12 14.24 15.69
C SER A 61 -4.47 14.05 14.32
N THR A 62 -4.90 13.04 13.54
CA THR A 62 -4.38 12.83 12.18
C THR A 62 -5.01 13.83 11.23
N THR A 63 -4.18 14.68 10.63
CA THR A 63 -4.63 15.61 9.58
C THR A 63 -5.09 14.83 8.36
N THR A 64 -6.29 15.13 7.91
CA THR A 64 -6.90 14.50 6.72
C THR A 64 -7.70 15.55 5.96
N SER A 65 -8.09 15.15 4.75
CA SER A 65 -9.12 15.84 3.96
C SER A 65 -8.73 17.22 3.46
N PRO A 66 -8.21 17.31 2.24
CA PRO A 66 -8.00 18.57 1.53
C PRO A 66 -9.23 19.46 1.47
N SER A 67 -10.43 18.86 1.51
CA SER A 67 -11.70 19.59 1.58
C SER A 67 -12.01 20.20 2.95
N GLN A 68 -11.12 20.06 3.92
CA GLN A 68 -11.28 20.49 5.31
C GLN A 68 -12.36 19.71 6.10
N ARG A 69 -12.85 18.60 5.57
CA ARG A 69 -13.70 17.68 6.33
C ARG A 69 -12.87 16.95 7.35
N HIS A 70 -12.84 17.47 8.57
CA HIS A 70 -12.08 16.88 9.67
C HIS A 70 -12.59 15.45 9.98
N LEU A 71 -11.70 14.59 10.42
CA LEU A 71 -12.03 13.21 10.79
C LEU A 71 -13.10 13.14 11.89
N GLY A 72 -13.09 14.09 12.83
CA GLY A 72 -14.11 14.24 13.86
C GLY A 72 -15.52 14.40 13.30
N HIS A 73 -15.67 14.98 12.10
CA HIS A 73 -16.97 15.07 11.42
C HIS A 73 -17.57 13.68 11.13
N TYR A 74 -16.75 12.72 10.69
CA TYR A 74 -17.20 11.34 10.48
C TYR A 74 -17.46 10.63 11.82
N LYS A 75 -16.66 10.94 12.84
CA LYS A 75 -16.78 10.32 14.18
C LYS A 75 -17.98 10.83 14.96
N SER A 76 -18.43 12.06 14.75
CA SER A 76 -19.61 12.59 15.42
C SER A 76 -20.86 11.73 15.20
N PHE A 77 -20.99 11.12 14.03
CA PHE A 77 -22.08 10.18 13.73
C PHE A 77 -21.90 8.78 14.33
N LEU A 78 -20.77 8.51 15.03
CA LEU A 78 -20.49 7.22 15.67
C LEU A 78 -20.77 7.23 17.19
N VAL A 79 -21.14 8.37 17.73
CA VAL A 79 -21.28 8.56 19.20
C VAL A 79 -22.64 8.03 19.72
N SER A 80 -23.65 7.96 18.87
CA SER A 80 -25.01 7.55 19.25
C SER A 80 -25.17 6.06 19.65
N ASP A 81 -24.08 5.28 19.71
CA ASP A 81 -24.09 3.89 20.21
C ASP A 81 -24.15 3.77 21.76
N SER A 82 -24.12 4.89 22.49
CA SER A 82 -24.23 4.90 23.96
C SER A 82 -25.67 4.99 24.40
N ASN A 83 -26.25 3.87 24.79
CA ASN A 83 -27.45 3.66 25.62
C ASN A 83 -28.74 4.48 25.38
N ASP A 84 -28.74 5.44 24.49
CA ASP A 84 -29.89 6.29 24.17
C ASP A 84 -30.47 6.01 22.77
N THR A 85 -30.75 4.71 22.52
CA THR A 85 -31.13 4.16 21.22
C THR A 85 -32.56 4.57 20.74
N LYS A 86 -33.21 5.49 21.41
CA LYS A 86 -34.60 5.85 21.10
C LYS A 86 -34.80 7.27 20.56
N THR A 87 -33.74 7.98 20.26
CA THR A 87 -33.86 9.34 19.76
C THR A 87 -33.85 9.41 18.22
N GLU A 88 -34.60 10.36 17.64
CA GLU A 88 -34.55 10.68 16.21
C GLU A 88 -33.13 10.92 15.71
N HIS A 89 -32.23 11.42 16.58
CA HIS A 89 -30.80 11.63 16.28
C HIS A 89 -30.06 10.35 15.93
N ALA A 90 -30.31 9.26 16.62
CA ALA A 90 -29.62 7.97 16.32
C ALA A 90 -30.03 7.43 14.94
N ASN A 91 -31.28 7.58 14.56
CA ASN A 91 -31.75 7.20 13.21
C ASN A 91 -31.17 8.10 12.13
N PHE A 92 -31.02 9.40 12.38
CA PHE A 92 -30.37 10.33 11.47
C PHE A 92 -28.90 9.98 11.28
N ASP A 93 -28.15 9.79 12.35
CA ASP A 93 -26.71 9.41 12.29
C ASP A 93 -26.50 8.12 11.51
N LYS A 94 -27.31 7.11 11.77
CA LYS A 94 -27.30 5.85 11.03
C LYS A 94 -27.58 6.06 9.54
N ALA A 95 -28.56 6.89 9.18
CA ALA A 95 -28.88 7.20 7.80
C ALA A 95 -27.73 7.94 7.09
N VAL A 96 -27.06 8.87 7.79
CA VAL A 96 -25.86 9.56 7.27
C VAL A 96 -24.74 8.58 7.02
N LEU A 97 -24.41 7.68 7.97
CA LEU A 97 -23.38 6.67 7.81
C LEU A 97 -23.70 5.71 6.66
N GLN A 98 -24.96 5.28 6.53
CA GLN A 98 -25.41 4.45 5.39
C GLN A 98 -25.22 5.17 4.06
N THR A 99 -25.53 6.46 4.01
CA THR A 99 -25.35 7.27 2.80
C THR A 99 -23.87 7.40 2.44
N ILE A 100 -22.99 7.67 3.40
CA ILE A 100 -21.54 7.72 3.18
C ILE A 100 -21.02 6.37 2.66
N ASN A 101 -21.44 5.28 3.28
CA ASN A 101 -21.07 3.93 2.87
C ASN A 101 -21.53 3.61 1.44
N THR A 102 -22.78 3.96 1.11
CA THR A 102 -23.34 3.79 -0.23
C THR A 102 -22.55 4.60 -1.27
N ILE A 103 -22.18 5.83 -0.98
CA ILE A 103 -21.39 6.67 -1.88
C ILE A 103 -20.01 6.04 -2.12
N ILE A 104 -19.30 5.59 -1.08
CA ILE A 104 -18.00 4.94 -1.21
C ILE A 104 -18.12 3.68 -2.09
N ASN A 105 -19.10 2.83 -1.82
CA ASN A 105 -19.30 1.60 -2.60
C ASN A 105 -19.73 1.87 -4.05
N ALA A 106 -20.49 2.94 -4.30
CA ALA A 106 -20.85 3.37 -5.65
C ALA A 106 -19.61 3.83 -6.45
N THR A 107 -18.65 4.53 -5.82
CA THR A 107 -17.38 4.88 -6.47
C THR A 107 -16.55 3.65 -6.79
N ILE A 108 -16.51 2.66 -5.90
CA ILE A 108 -15.83 1.38 -6.14
C ILE A 108 -16.48 0.65 -7.31
N ALA A 109 -17.80 0.56 -7.32
CA ALA A 109 -18.56 -0.14 -8.36
C ALA A 109 -18.37 0.48 -9.75
N SER A 110 -18.37 1.83 -9.82
CA SER A 110 -18.20 2.57 -11.08
C SER A 110 -16.75 2.70 -11.51
N GLY A 111 -15.80 2.67 -10.58
CA GLY A 111 -14.39 3.00 -10.81
C GLY A 111 -14.15 4.48 -11.08
N VAL A 112 -15.11 5.35 -10.70
CA VAL A 112 -15.03 6.80 -10.87
C VAL A 112 -14.87 7.47 -9.50
N PRO A 113 -13.77 8.22 -9.26
CA PRO A 113 -13.54 8.89 -7.99
C PRO A 113 -14.49 10.07 -7.78
N LEU A 114 -14.77 10.39 -6.54
CA LEU A 114 -15.42 11.64 -6.19
C LEU A 114 -14.51 12.82 -6.54
N THR A 115 -15.09 13.93 -6.99
CA THR A 115 -14.31 15.12 -7.36
C THR A 115 -13.42 15.61 -6.22
N ARG A 116 -13.88 15.55 -4.97
CA ARG A 116 -13.07 15.93 -3.81
C ARG A 116 -11.85 15.00 -3.56
N TRP A 117 -11.89 13.74 -4.02
CA TRP A 117 -10.74 12.82 -3.93
C TRP A 117 -9.64 13.17 -4.90
N LEU A 118 -9.92 14.01 -5.87
CA LEU A 118 -8.96 14.45 -6.89
C LEU A 118 -8.09 15.64 -6.43
N THR A 119 -8.03 15.91 -5.15
CA THR A 119 -7.10 16.88 -4.57
C THR A 119 -6.31 16.23 -3.44
N SER A 120 -5.00 16.46 -3.42
CA SER A 120 -4.12 16.12 -2.31
C SER A 120 -3.37 17.37 -1.86
N LEU A 121 -3.25 17.56 -0.55
CA LEU A 121 -2.37 18.57 0.00
C LEU A 121 -0.99 17.93 0.24
N VAL A 122 0.04 18.66 -0.15
CA VAL A 122 1.43 18.25 0.00
C VAL A 122 2.05 19.08 1.11
N VAL A 123 2.33 18.45 2.25
CA VAL A 123 2.98 19.06 3.40
C VAL A 123 4.42 18.58 3.46
N MET A 124 5.34 19.52 3.61
CA MET A 124 6.77 19.22 3.71
C MET A 124 7.23 19.27 5.16
N ILE A 125 7.68 18.13 5.69
CA ILE A 125 8.16 18.01 7.08
C ILE A 125 9.67 17.82 7.07
N GLU A 126 10.39 18.55 7.93
CA GLU A 126 11.83 18.39 8.08
C GLU A 126 12.19 16.95 8.52
N LYS A 127 13.17 16.35 7.83
CA LYS A 127 13.76 15.06 8.24
C LYS A 127 14.72 15.25 9.43
N ILE A 128 15.37 16.41 9.45
CA ILE A 128 16.32 16.80 10.50
C ILE A 128 15.84 18.15 11.01
N PRO A 129 15.53 18.29 12.29
CA PRO A 129 15.08 19.56 12.86
C PRO A 129 16.04 20.72 12.52
N SER A 130 15.48 21.86 12.17
CA SER A 130 16.22 23.08 11.81
C SER A 130 17.07 22.98 10.52
N VAL A 131 16.80 22.02 9.66
CA VAL A 131 17.46 21.88 8.35
C VAL A 131 16.42 21.91 7.22
N PRO A 132 15.84 23.08 6.88
CA PRO A 132 14.74 23.22 5.92
C PRO A 132 15.22 23.18 4.46
N ARG A 133 16.15 22.31 4.12
CA ARG A 133 16.60 22.10 2.73
C ARG A 133 15.63 21.19 1.99
N ILE A 134 15.25 21.52 0.75
CA ILE A 134 14.29 20.77 -0.06
C ILE A 134 14.62 19.28 -0.12
N ASN A 135 15.89 18.91 -0.29
CA ASN A 135 16.33 17.51 -0.31
C ASN A 135 16.33 16.81 1.07
N LYS A 136 16.10 17.57 2.14
CA LYS A 136 16.00 17.10 3.53
C LYS A 136 14.59 17.20 4.08
N LEU A 137 13.57 17.33 3.20
CA LEU A 137 12.17 17.33 3.58
C LEU A 137 11.55 15.95 3.29
N ARG A 138 10.56 15.57 4.11
CA ARG A 138 9.62 14.49 3.82
C ARG A 138 8.39 15.10 3.18
N VAL A 139 7.99 14.58 2.06
CA VAL A 139 6.79 14.99 1.34
C VAL A 139 5.63 14.14 1.83
N ILE A 140 4.72 14.72 2.62
CA ILE A 140 3.55 14.03 3.14
C ILE A 140 2.34 14.43 2.31
N ASN A 141 1.64 13.45 1.75
CA ASN A 141 0.42 13.66 1.00
C ASN A 141 -0.79 13.46 1.92
N ILE A 142 -1.64 14.46 2.00
CA ILE A 142 -2.90 14.41 2.74
C ILE A 142 -4.02 14.15 1.74
N TYR A 143 -4.73 13.05 1.92
CA TYR A 143 -5.86 12.63 1.11
C TYR A 143 -7.18 12.78 1.87
N GLU A 144 -8.31 12.77 1.17
CA GLU A 144 -9.62 12.71 1.80
C GLU A 144 -9.74 11.51 2.74
N ALA A 145 -10.38 11.72 3.89
CA ALA A 145 -10.45 10.71 4.94
C ALA A 145 -11.15 9.43 4.47
N ASP A 146 -12.24 9.55 3.74
CA ASP A 146 -13.00 8.42 3.24
C ASP A 146 -12.29 7.69 2.09
N TYR A 147 -11.57 8.38 1.22
CA TYR A 147 -10.69 7.75 0.24
C TYR A 147 -9.57 6.98 0.94
N ASN A 148 -8.92 7.60 1.90
CA ASN A 148 -7.82 6.99 2.65
C ASN A 148 -8.30 5.81 3.53
N LEU A 149 -9.53 5.86 4.03
CA LEU A 149 -10.18 4.72 4.70
C LEU A 149 -10.35 3.53 3.73
N MET A 150 -10.82 3.78 2.51
CA MET A 150 -10.92 2.74 1.47
C MET A 150 -9.55 2.10 1.20
N LEU A 151 -8.49 2.90 1.06
CA LEU A 151 -7.13 2.39 0.87
C LEU A 151 -6.68 1.52 2.05
N LYS A 152 -6.89 1.99 3.29
CA LYS A 152 -6.57 1.22 4.52
C LYS A 152 -7.38 -0.07 4.62
N TYR A 153 -8.60 -0.08 4.11
CA TYR A 153 -9.43 -1.27 4.14
C TYR A 153 -8.94 -2.35 3.19
N PHE A 154 -8.70 -2.00 1.91
CA PHE A 154 -8.37 -3.02 0.93
C PHE A 154 -6.91 -3.49 1.02
N TRP A 155 -5.93 -2.60 1.15
CA TRP A 155 -4.52 -2.98 1.13
C TRP A 155 -4.05 -3.64 2.44
N PRO A 156 -3.91 -2.93 3.58
CA PRO A 156 -3.39 -3.59 4.78
C PRO A 156 -4.39 -4.52 5.44
N LYS A 157 -5.71 -4.21 5.44
CA LYS A 157 -6.67 -5.01 6.19
C LYS A 157 -7.11 -6.26 5.44
N GLN A 158 -7.49 -6.17 4.15
CA GLN A 158 -8.01 -7.31 3.40
C GLN A 158 -6.92 -8.08 2.68
N ALA A 159 -6.16 -7.41 1.79
CA ALA A 159 -5.19 -8.11 0.95
C ALA A 159 -3.99 -8.63 1.72
N THR A 160 -3.42 -7.86 2.67
CA THR A 160 -2.32 -8.36 3.50
C THR A 160 -2.77 -9.54 4.36
N LYS A 161 -3.97 -9.45 4.98
CA LYS A 161 -4.51 -10.57 5.75
C LYS A 161 -4.67 -11.82 4.87
N HIS A 162 -5.26 -11.66 3.69
CA HIS A 162 -5.43 -12.77 2.74
C HIS A 162 -4.08 -13.35 2.32
N ALA A 163 -3.11 -12.51 1.95
CA ALA A 163 -1.79 -12.92 1.50
C ALA A 163 -0.98 -13.67 2.58
N VAL A 164 -1.12 -13.28 3.84
CA VAL A 164 -0.53 -13.99 4.98
C VAL A 164 -1.22 -15.35 5.18
N GLN A 165 -2.55 -15.39 5.16
CA GLN A 165 -3.32 -16.63 5.32
C GLN A 165 -3.05 -17.66 4.21
N THR A 166 -2.86 -17.19 2.98
CA THR A 166 -2.56 -18.04 1.81
C THR A 166 -1.05 -18.27 1.60
N LYS A 167 -0.20 -17.75 2.51
CA LYS A 167 1.26 -17.82 2.40
C LYS A 167 1.80 -17.27 1.07
N THR A 168 1.08 -16.32 0.47
CA THR A 168 1.53 -15.64 -0.77
C THR A 168 2.62 -14.61 -0.47
N ILE A 169 2.69 -14.10 0.76
CA ILE A 169 3.84 -13.34 1.27
C ILE A 169 4.78 -14.36 1.91
N GLY A 170 6.02 -14.44 1.41
CA GLY A 170 7.04 -15.35 1.90
C GLY A 170 7.50 -15.01 3.33
N GLU A 171 8.12 -15.98 3.98
CA GLU A 171 8.59 -15.87 5.38
C GLU A 171 9.70 -14.83 5.57
N ASN A 172 10.40 -14.45 4.49
CA ASN A 172 11.46 -13.44 4.50
C ASN A 172 10.95 -11.98 4.42
N GLN A 173 9.64 -11.76 4.35
CA GLN A 173 9.05 -10.43 4.37
C GLN A 173 8.68 -10.03 5.80
N TRP A 174 9.55 -9.27 6.45
CA TRP A 174 9.38 -8.85 7.85
C TRP A 174 8.73 -7.47 8.00
N GLY A 175 8.93 -6.58 7.03
CA GLY A 175 8.38 -5.22 7.07
C GLY A 175 6.95 -5.14 6.58
N GLY A 176 6.08 -4.41 7.30
CA GLY A 176 4.71 -4.11 6.86
C GLY A 176 3.74 -5.30 6.90
N VAL A 177 4.10 -6.40 7.55
CA VAL A 177 3.25 -7.58 7.76
C VAL A 177 2.96 -7.79 9.24
N PRO A 178 1.79 -8.36 9.60
CA PRO A 178 1.48 -8.68 10.98
C PRO A 178 2.51 -9.65 11.59
N GLY A 179 3.00 -9.35 12.78
CA GLY A 179 4.01 -10.16 13.48
C GLY A 179 5.46 -9.91 13.03
N GLY A 180 5.67 -9.14 11.96
CA GLY A 180 7.01 -8.75 11.54
C GLY A 180 7.61 -7.68 12.47
N SER A 181 8.92 -7.78 12.75
CA SER A 181 9.64 -6.86 13.61
C SER A 181 11.03 -6.56 13.04
N ALA A 182 11.41 -5.29 13.04
CA ALA A 182 12.76 -4.87 12.69
C ALA A 182 13.80 -5.40 13.68
N ASP A 183 13.43 -5.50 14.96
CA ASP A 183 14.30 -6.03 16.01
C ASP A 183 14.62 -7.52 15.79
N LEU A 184 13.63 -8.28 15.33
CA LEU A 184 13.83 -9.69 14.98
C LEU A 184 14.78 -9.85 13.77
N VAL A 185 14.65 -9.00 12.76
CA VAL A 185 15.58 -8.98 11.61
C VAL A 185 17.00 -8.63 12.07
N ALA A 186 17.15 -7.65 12.97
CA ALA A 186 18.45 -7.29 13.55
C ALA A 186 19.05 -8.47 14.31
N LEU A 187 18.26 -9.16 15.13
CA LEU A 187 18.69 -10.33 15.89
C LEU A 187 19.13 -11.48 14.94
N ILE A 188 18.37 -11.76 13.88
CA ILE A 188 18.73 -12.77 12.89
C ILE A 188 20.05 -12.42 12.19
N ASN A 189 20.23 -11.17 11.79
CA ASN A 189 21.48 -10.71 11.19
C ASN A 189 22.67 -10.85 12.14
N GLU A 190 22.50 -10.53 13.41
CA GLU A 190 23.51 -10.70 14.45
C GLU A 190 23.86 -12.17 14.61
N PHE A 191 22.85 -13.05 14.73
CA PHE A 191 23.05 -14.49 14.83
C PHE A 191 23.82 -15.06 13.64
N ILE A 192 23.47 -14.69 12.41
CA ILE A 192 24.18 -15.11 11.19
C ILE A 192 25.63 -14.63 11.22
N THR A 193 25.85 -13.37 11.57
CA THR A 193 27.18 -12.75 11.65
C THR A 193 28.06 -13.46 12.66
N GLU A 194 27.57 -13.71 13.88
CA GLU A 194 28.30 -14.39 14.93
C GLU A 194 28.57 -15.86 14.58
N THR A 195 27.61 -16.55 13.96
CA THR A 195 27.81 -17.92 13.49
C THR A 195 28.97 -17.99 12.50
N HIS A 196 29.04 -17.10 11.51
CA HIS A 196 30.12 -17.08 10.52
C HIS A 196 31.46 -16.69 11.16
N ARG A 197 31.45 -15.75 12.12
CA ARG A 197 32.64 -15.38 12.88
C ARG A 197 33.23 -16.57 13.68
N LEU A 198 32.35 -17.28 14.38
CA LEU A 198 32.76 -18.45 15.20
C LEU A 198 33.24 -19.65 14.36
N THR A 199 32.68 -19.82 13.18
CA THR A 199 33.02 -20.92 12.27
C THR A 199 34.11 -20.56 11.27
N PHE A 200 34.65 -19.33 11.34
CA PHE A 200 35.66 -18.81 10.40
C PHE A 200 35.26 -18.87 8.94
N HIS A 201 33.94 -18.78 8.65
CA HIS A 201 33.46 -18.71 7.28
C HIS A 201 33.33 -17.25 6.81
N ASN A 202 33.60 -17.02 5.54
CA ASN A 202 33.42 -15.71 4.93
C ASN A 202 31.92 -15.37 4.82
N LEU A 203 31.55 -14.15 5.21
CA LEU A 203 30.19 -13.62 5.08
C LEU A 203 30.24 -12.29 4.32
N VAL A 204 29.33 -12.14 3.37
CA VAL A 204 29.08 -10.86 2.68
C VAL A 204 27.65 -10.47 2.93
N ILE A 205 27.44 -9.34 3.58
CA ILE A 205 26.09 -8.77 3.82
C ILE A 205 25.87 -7.64 2.82
N LEU A 206 24.82 -7.78 2.00
CA LEU A 206 24.38 -6.76 1.07
C LEU A 206 23.16 -6.04 1.67
N GLN A 207 23.33 -4.77 1.99
CA GLN A 207 22.23 -3.91 2.46
C GLN A 207 21.85 -2.94 1.35
N ASN A 208 20.58 -2.95 0.98
CA ASN A 208 20.04 -2.05 -0.03
C ASN A 208 18.91 -1.20 0.57
N ASP A 209 19.11 0.12 0.61
CA ASP A 209 18.09 1.08 0.99
C ASP A 209 17.46 1.73 -0.23
N ALA A 210 16.16 1.59 -0.37
CA ALA A 210 15.41 2.18 -1.48
C ALA A 210 15.18 3.67 -1.25
N LYS A 211 16.01 4.50 -1.89
CA LYS A 211 15.88 5.96 -1.80
C LYS A 211 14.52 6.44 -2.28
N ALA A 212 13.76 7.11 -1.38
CA ALA A 212 12.44 7.67 -1.66
C ALA A 212 11.47 6.62 -2.26
N CYS A 213 11.40 5.44 -1.64
CA CYS A 213 10.68 4.27 -2.18
C CYS A 213 9.25 4.60 -2.59
N PHE A 214 8.47 5.27 -1.73
CA PHE A 214 7.08 5.61 -2.03
C PHE A 214 6.91 6.59 -3.18
N ASP A 215 7.85 7.52 -3.37
CA ASP A 215 7.79 8.54 -4.41
C ASP A 215 8.22 8.00 -5.80
N ARG A 216 8.83 6.81 -5.82
CA ARG A 216 9.34 6.15 -7.05
C ARG A 216 8.50 4.99 -7.54
N ILE A 217 7.44 4.66 -6.84
CA ILE A 217 6.52 3.60 -7.27
C ILE A 217 5.85 4.02 -8.58
N ILE A 218 5.98 3.20 -9.60
CA ILE A 218 5.29 3.37 -10.88
C ILE A 218 3.86 2.87 -10.70
N ASN A 219 2.87 3.75 -10.84
CA ASN A 219 1.46 3.45 -10.53
C ASN A 219 0.91 2.22 -11.27
N ASN A 220 1.25 2.05 -12.55
CA ASN A 220 0.81 0.88 -13.30
C ASN A 220 1.44 -0.42 -12.77
N HIS A 221 2.70 -0.34 -12.34
CA HIS A 221 3.42 -1.47 -11.75
C HIS A 221 2.81 -1.85 -10.39
N SER A 222 2.59 -0.85 -9.52
CA SER A 222 1.89 -1.05 -8.25
C SER A 222 0.50 -1.68 -8.44
N THR A 223 -0.24 -1.23 -9.46
CA THR A 223 -1.55 -1.78 -9.78
C THR A 223 -1.47 -3.27 -10.15
N LEU A 224 -0.45 -3.68 -10.90
CA LEU A 224 -0.24 -5.09 -11.26
C LEU A 224 0.07 -5.94 -10.02
N HIS A 225 0.94 -5.45 -9.13
CA HIS A 225 1.24 -6.11 -7.86
C HIS A 225 0.02 -6.20 -6.95
N SER A 226 -0.75 -5.11 -6.86
CA SER A 226 -2.00 -5.12 -6.09
C SER A 226 -2.96 -6.20 -6.58
N ARG A 227 -3.01 -6.43 -7.89
CA ARG A 227 -3.80 -7.53 -8.48
C ARG A 227 -3.22 -8.91 -8.17
N LYS A 228 -1.89 -9.08 -8.18
CA LYS A 228 -1.25 -10.33 -7.73
C LYS A 228 -1.71 -10.69 -6.31
N PHE A 229 -1.80 -9.70 -5.43
CA PHE A 229 -2.21 -9.86 -4.02
C PHE A 229 -3.72 -9.69 -3.79
N GLU A 230 -4.51 -10.00 -4.79
CA GLU A 230 -5.96 -10.14 -4.70
C GLU A 230 -6.74 -8.85 -4.42
N ILE A 231 -6.16 -7.65 -4.63
CA ILE A 231 -6.99 -6.42 -4.63
C ILE A 231 -7.97 -6.50 -5.81
N PRO A 232 -9.29 -6.32 -5.56
CA PRO A 232 -10.29 -6.43 -6.62
C PRO A 232 -10.08 -5.45 -7.77
N ASP A 233 -10.39 -5.85 -8.99
CA ASP A 233 -10.17 -5.04 -10.21
C ASP A 233 -10.83 -3.67 -10.14
N LYS A 234 -12.07 -3.60 -9.66
CA LYS A 234 -12.80 -2.35 -9.50
C LYS A 234 -12.11 -1.39 -8.55
N VAL A 235 -11.54 -1.89 -7.46
CA VAL A 235 -10.78 -1.10 -6.49
C VAL A 235 -9.46 -0.60 -7.09
N CYS A 236 -8.73 -1.48 -7.79
CA CYS A 236 -7.52 -1.11 -8.53
C CYS A 236 -7.80 -0.05 -9.60
N LYS A 237 -8.90 -0.19 -10.35
CA LYS A 237 -9.34 0.76 -11.36
C LYS A 237 -9.62 2.13 -10.73
N LEU A 238 -10.40 2.16 -9.65
CA LEU A 238 -10.72 3.39 -8.93
C LEU A 238 -9.45 4.08 -8.41
N HIS A 239 -8.55 3.33 -7.75
CA HIS A 239 -7.30 3.87 -7.23
C HIS A 239 -6.41 4.42 -8.35
N SER A 240 -6.19 3.66 -9.42
CA SER A 240 -5.41 4.08 -10.57
C SER A 240 -6.01 5.32 -11.27
N THR A 241 -7.35 5.38 -11.40
CA THR A 241 -8.04 6.54 -11.97
C THR A 241 -7.86 7.77 -11.08
N THR A 242 -7.94 7.60 -9.76
CA THR A 242 -7.71 8.68 -8.80
C THR A 242 -6.29 9.22 -8.93
N LEU A 243 -5.26 8.35 -8.89
CA LEU A 243 -3.85 8.78 -8.98
C LEU A 243 -3.51 9.46 -10.32
N ARG A 244 -4.17 9.10 -11.41
CA ARG A 244 -3.96 9.73 -12.72
C ARG A 244 -4.52 11.15 -12.81
N ASN A 245 -5.59 11.43 -12.06
CA ASN A 245 -6.34 12.69 -12.16
C ASN A 245 -6.16 13.61 -10.95
N ILE A 246 -5.43 13.14 -9.92
CA ILE A 246 -5.26 13.90 -8.69
C ILE A 246 -4.40 15.14 -8.92
N GLN A 247 -4.79 16.24 -8.30
CA GLN A 247 -4.11 17.52 -8.27
C GLN A 247 -3.40 17.68 -6.93
N TYR A 248 -2.11 17.90 -6.96
CA TYR A 248 -1.29 18.10 -5.77
C TYR A 248 -1.07 19.59 -5.53
N ARG A 249 -1.46 20.08 -4.36
CA ARG A 249 -1.28 21.47 -3.93
C ARG A 249 -0.35 21.52 -2.74
N VAL A 250 0.69 22.35 -2.83
CA VAL A 250 1.64 22.53 -1.72
C VAL A 250 0.98 23.35 -0.63
N GLN A 251 1.07 22.87 0.60
CA GLN A 251 0.64 23.59 1.80
C GLN A 251 1.86 24.03 2.59
N THR A 252 1.90 25.30 2.95
CA THR A 252 2.93 25.92 3.80
C THR A 252 2.29 26.60 4.99
N ALA A 253 3.09 27.17 5.89
CA ALA A 253 2.59 28.04 6.98
C ALA A 253 1.86 29.29 6.48
N LEU A 254 2.09 29.71 5.23
CA LEU A 254 1.42 30.87 4.61
C LEU A 254 0.10 30.51 3.93
N GLY A 255 -0.25 29.23 3.87
CA GLY A 255 -1.48 28.74 3.26
C GLY A 255 -1.24 27.71 2.16
N ILE A 256 -2.32 27.44 1.40
CA ILE A 256 -2.32 26.47 0.29
C ILE A 256 -2.04 27.21 -1.02
N ALA A 257 -1.13 26.67 -1.83
CA ALA A 257 -0.78 27.23 -3.14
C ALA A 257 -2.02 27.27 -4.06
N SER A 258 -2.20 28.36 -4.79
CA SER A 258 -3.25 28.51 -5.80
C SER A 258 -3.02 27.62 -7.02
N CYS A 259 -1.76 27.35 -7.37
CA CYS A 259 -1.38 26.42 -8.42
C CYS A 259 -1.28 24.97 -7.91
N HIS A 260 -1.36 24.04 -8.83
CA HIS A 260 -1.19 22.60 -8.55
C HIS A 260 -0.29 21.95 -9.61
N TYR A 261 0.27 20.79 -9.26
CA TYR A 261 0.86 19.88 -10.23
C TYR A 261 0.04 18.60 -10.31
N GLN A 262 0.08 17.95 -11.43
CA GLN A 262 -0.65 16.70 -11.67
C GLN A 262 0.10 15.81 -12.66
N ASN A 263 -0.36 14.59 -12.80
CA ASN A 263 0.14 13.66 -13.78
C ASN A 263 -0.15 14.16 -15.22
N THR A 264 0.87 14.21 -16.06
CA THR A 264 0.75 14.53 -17.49
C THR A 264 1.54 13.53 -18.34
N LEU A 265 1.24 13.45 -19.63
CA LEU A 265 1.98 12.58 -20.56
C LEU A 265 3.47 12.95 -20.64
N LYS A 266 3.79 14.25 -20.53
CA LYS A 266 5.19 14.75 -20.60
C LYS A 266 5.92 14.65 -19.26
N ALA A 267 5.19 14.69 -18.16
CA ALA A 267 5.71 14.61 -16.80
C ALA A 267 4.81 13.68 -15.97
N PRO A 268 5.00 12.35 -16.10
CA PRO A 268 4.22 11.39 -15.36
C PRO A 268 4.51 11.53 -13.85
N ALA A 269 3.46 11.68 -13.06
CA ALA A 269 3.59 11.63 -11.61
C ALA A 269 3.73 10.17 -11.17
N HIS A 270 4.78 9.88 -10.42
CA HIS A 270 5.02 8.59 -9.79
C HIS A 270 4.71 8.68 -8.29
N GLY A 271 4.66 7.52 -7.67
CA GLY A 271 4.49 7.39 -6.25
C GLY A 271 3.06 7.07 -5.83
N SER A 272 2.96 6.38 -4.71
CA SER A 272 1.69 6.15 -4.00
C SER A 272 1.43 7.22 -2.93
N GLY A 273 2.40 8.10 -2.70
CA GLY A 273 2.37 9.21 -1.73
C GLY A 273 2.57 8.76 -0.27
N GLN A 274 3.50 9.40 0.43
CA GLN A 274 3.65 9.21 1.87
C GLN A 274 2.41 9.79 2.57
N GLY A 275 1.61 8.93 3.22
CA GLY A 275 0.34 9.32 3.87
C GLY A 275 -0.88 8.61 3.28
N ALA A 276 -0.77 7.96 2.12
CA ALA A 276 -1.80 7.05 1.64
C ALA A 276 -1.85 5.79 2.49
N GLY A 277 -3.07 5.33 2.78
CA GLY A 277 -3.30 4.14 3.58
C GLY A 277 -2.82 2.83 2.94
N SER A 278 -2.53 2.84 1.63
CA SER A 278 -2.04 1.71 0.85
C SER A 278 -0.53 1.66 0.73
N SER A 279 0.19 2.79 0.87
CA SER A 279 1.58 2.94 0.42
C SER A 279 2.55 1.93 1.01
N CYS A 280 2.49 1.68 2.32
CA CYS A 280 3.34 0.68 2.96
C CYS A 280 3.08 -0.72 2.40
N THR A 281 1.82 -1.08 2.21
CA THR A 281 1.42 -2.38 1.67
C THR A 281 1.77 -2.51 0.19
N GLU A 282 1.62 -1.45 -0.60
CA GLU A 282 2.06 -1.43 -1.99
C GLU A 282 3.56 -1.70 -2.11
N TRP A 283 4.35 -1.11 -1.22
CA TRP A 283 5.78 -1.40 -1.17
C TRP A 283 6.06 -2.87 -0.82
N VAL A 284 5.36 -3.45 0.16
CA VAL A 284 5.43 -4.88 0.47
C VAL A 284 5.10 -5.72 -0.76
N PHE A 285 4.01 -5.42 -1.44
CA PHE A 285 3.59 -6.16 -2.63
C PHE A 285 4.58 -6.09 -3.80
N ILE A 286 5.31 -4.97 -3.92
CA ILE A 286 6.38 -4.83 -4.91
C ILE A 286 7.63 -5.59 -4.49
N SER A 287 7.97 -5.60 -3.20
CA SER A 287 9.18 -6.25 -2.68
C SER A 287 9.10 -7.77 -2.71
N VAL A 288 7.93 -8.36 -2.49
CA VAL A 288 7.77 -9.83 -2.43
C VAL A 288 8.25 -10.53 -3.71
N PRO A 289 7.83 -10.18 -4.94
CA PRO A 289 8.36 -10.82 -6.15
C PRO A 289 9.87 -10.59 -6.35
N MET A 290 10.42 -9.51 -5.80
CA MET A 290 11.88 -9.31 -5.80
C MET A 290 12.56 -10.32 -4.90
N MET A 291 12.02 -10.55 -3.70
CA MET A 291 12.54 -11.55 -2.76
C MET A 291 12.39 -12.96 -3.33
N GLU A 292 11.23 -13.33 -3.86
CA GLU A 292 10.99 -14.60 -4.56
C GLU A 292 12.02 -14.84 -5.68
N THR A 293 12.36 -13.78 -6.42
CA THR A 293 13.37 -13.86 -7.48
C THR A 293 14.78 -14.11 -6.94
N LEU A 294 15.15 -13.47 -5.84
CA LEU A 294 16.44 -13.68 -5.18
C LEU A 294 16.56 -15.09 -4.61
N GLU A 295 15.50 -15.59 -3.98
CA GLU A 295 15.42 -16.97 -3.45
C GLU A 295 15.61 -18.00 -4.57
N GLN A 296 14.92 -17.85 -5.70
CA GLN A 296 15.04 -18.74 -6.87
C GLN A 296 16.44 -18.72 -7.51
N LEU A 297 17.22 -17.68 -7.27
CA LEU A 297 18.61 -17.61 -7.69
C LEU A 297 19.59 -18.21 -6.68
N ASN A 298 19.08 -18.75 -5.56
CA ASN A 298 19.87 -19.25 -4.43
C ASN A 298 20.90 -18.22 -3.94
N LYS A 299 20.52 -16.94 -3.88
CA LYS A 299 21.35 -15.83 -3.43
C LYS A 299 21.05 -15.51 -1.96
N GLY A 300 21.28 -16.47 -1.08
CA GLY A 300 21.07 -16.35 0.35
C GLY A 300 22.15 -17.08 1.16
N CYS A 301 22.16 -16.83 2.46
CA CYS A 301 22.98 -17.57 3.40
C CYS A 301 22.30 -18.92 3.71
N ILE A 302 23.03 -20.00 3.62
CA ILE A 302 22.58 -21.34 4.03
C ILE A 302 23.40 -21.72 5.25
N ILE A 303 22.74 -21.92 6.38
CA ILE A 303 23.35 -22.48 7.58
C ILE A 303 23.04 -23.97 7.61
N MET A 304 24.06 -24.78 7.67
CA MET A 304 23.92 -26.24 7.73
C MET A 304 24.33 -26.74 9.11
N SER A 305 23.56 -27.64 9.66
CA SER A 305 23.95 -28.38 10.86
C SER A 305 25.14 -29.32 10.57
N PRO A 306 25.85 -29.78 11.59
CA PRO A 306 26.94 -30.76 11.41
C PRO A 306 26.52 -32.03 10.64
N ASN A 307 25.25 -32.35 10.64
CA ASN A 307 24.66 -33.49 9.93
C ASN A 307 24.17 -33.15 8.50
N ASN A 308 24.62 -32.05 7.92
CA ASN A 308 24.22 -31.56 6.60
C ASN A 308 22.69 -31.28 6.45
N GLN A 309 21.99 -31.02 7.53
CA GLN A 309 20.61 -30.58 7.50
C GLN A 309 20.58 -29.05 7.42
N ILE A 310 19.75 -28.51 6.55
CA ILE A 310 19.50 -27.06 6.49
C ILE A 310 18.75 -26.65 7.77
N VAL A 311 19.28 -25.66 8.47
CA VAL A 311 18.72 -25.12 9.72
C VAL A 311 17.89 -23.89 9.40
#